data_d76c9c1f7581d36933d2c6e27508f8a9
#
_entry.id   d76c9c1f7581d36933d2c6e27508f8a9
#
_cell.length_a   1.000
_cell.length_b   1.000
_cell.length_c   1.000
_cell.angle_alpha   90.00
_cell.angle_beta   90.00
_cell.angle_gamma   90.00
#
_symmetry.space_group_name_H-M   'P 1'
#
loop_
_entity.id
_entity.type
_entity.pdbx_description
1 polymer ?
#
loop_
_entity_poly.entity_id
_entity_poly.type
_entity_poly.pdbx_seq_one_letter_code
_entity_poly.pdbx_strand_id
1 'polypeptide(L)'
;MNDFLEIKTRISNLSPDSERKWGRMNAAQMLNHCIQVLKVPMKKNKLPKVFIVLKWVGILAKYEMKIFNNGIPHNMPTFKKLIITFDCNFETSKAQLLKTLDDYAEFRAQNKLPSQHQLFGKMTEEMWVFLEYKHLNHHLKQFNV
;
A
#
# COMPACT_ATOMS: atom_id res chain seq x y z
N MET A 1 -18.97 4.59 -0.26
CA MET A 1 -18.69 3.18 0.07
C MET A 1 -17.41 3.13 0.89
N ASN A 2 -17.44 2.46 2.03
CA ASN A 2 -16.33 2.49 2.98
C ASN A 2 -15.30 1.41 2.56
N ASP A 3 -14.59 1.66 1.46
CA ASP A 3 -13.73 0.69 0.76
C ASP A 3 -12.63 0.07 1.64
N PHE A 4 -12.33 0.72 2.78
CA PHE A 4 -11.29 0.28 3.72
C PHE A 4 -11.81 -0.16 5.09
N LEU A 5 -13.14 -0.31 5.29
CA LEU A 5 -13.68 -0.73 6.60
C LEU A 5 -13.20 -2.15 6.96
N GLU A 6 -13.27 -3.08 6.01
CA GLU A 6 -12.73 -4.44 6.17
C GLU A 6 -11.23 -4.42 6.46
N ILE A 7 -10.47 -3.60 5.72
CA ILE A 7 -9.02 -3.44 5.91
C ILE A 7 -8.72 -2.95 7.35
N LYS A 8 -9.45 -1.96 7.85
CA LYS A 8 -9.29 -1.46 9.23
C LYS A 8 -9.60 -2.52 10.28
N THR A 9 -10.65 -3.31 10.07
CA THR A 9 -11.00 -4.43 10.95
C THR A 9 -9.87 -5.44 11.01
N ARG A 10 -9.32 -5.82 9.86
CA ARG A 10 -8.18 -6.76 9.77
C ARG A 10 -6.91 -6.20 10.41
N ILE A 11 -6.62 -4.91 10.22
CA ILE A 11 -5.51 -4.24 10.92
C ILE A 11 -5.71 -4.33 12.44
N SER A 12 -6.94 -4.18 12.92
CA SER A 12 -7.24 -4.29 14.35
C SER A 12 -6.96 -5.68 14.92
N ASN A 13 -7.04 -6.73 14.10
CA ASN A 13 -6.73 -8.12 14.47
C ASN A 13 -5.22 -8.43 14.52
N LEU A 14 -4.36 -7.56 14.01
CA LEU A 14 -2.91 -7.73 14.13
C LEU A 14 -2.43 -7.55 15.57
N SER A 15 -1.43 -8.34 15.95
CA SER A 15 -0.68 -8.23 17.20
C SER A 15 0.82 -8.06 16.94
N PRO A 16 1.61 -7.63 17.95
CA PRO A 16 3.06 -7.54 17.80
C PRO A 16 3.70 -8.88 17.44
N ASP A 17 3.09 -9.99 17.89
CA ASP A 17 3.56 -11.37 17.70
C ASP A 17 3.00 -12.02 16.42
N SER A 18 2.24 -11.28 15.60
CA SER A 18 1.72 -11.81 14.34
C SER A 18 2.87 -12.25 13.44
N GLU A 19 2.88 -13.56 13.09
CA GLU A 19 3.91 -14.15 12.26
C GLU A 19 3.63 -13.93 10.77
N ARG A 20 4.68 -13.59 10.03
CA ARG A 20 4.58 -13.45 8.56
C ARG A 20 4.69 -14.82 7.88
N LYS A 21 3.90 -15.04 6.85
CA LYS A 21 3.96 -16.23 5.97
C LYS A 21 5.08 -16.14 4.92
N TRP A 22 5.48 -14.93 4.53
CA TRP A 22 6.55 -14.65 3.56
C TRP A 22 7.16 -13.27 3.80
N GLY A 23 8.26 -12.96 3.10
CA GLY A 23 8.93 -11.67 3.18
C GLY A 23 9.85 -11.53 4.39
N ARG A 24 10.31 -10.30 4.65
CA ARG A 24 11.34 -10.01 5.67
C ARG A 24 10.86 -9.09 6.78
N MET A 25 9.91 -8.19 6.52
CA MET A 25 9.40 -7.22 7.50
C MET A 25 8.65 -7.94 8.63
N ASN A 26 8.83 -7.49 9.88
CA ASN A 26 7.92 -7.83 10.96
C ASN A 26 6.61 -7.03 10.86
N ALA A 27 5.64 -7.30 11.75
CA ALA A 27 4.32 -6.65 11.71
C ALA A 27 4.41 -5.11 11.81
N ALA A 28 5.24 -4.59 12.73
CA ALA A 28 5.41 -3.15 12.89
C ALA A 28 6.07 -2.47 11.67
N GLN A 29 7.06 -3.13 11.06
CA GLN A 29 7.69 -2.67 9.83
C GLN A 29 6.72 -2.69 8.64
N MET A 30 5.90 -3.73 8.52
CA MET A 30 4.85 -3.83 7.49
C MET A 30 3.83 -2.70 7.63
N LEU A 31 3.36 -2.40 8.84
CA LEU A 31 2.46 -1.27 9.10
C LEU A 31 3.07 0.06 8.62
N ASN A 32 4.34 0.30 8.94
CA ASN A 32 5.06 1.49 8.49
C ASN A 32 5.26 1.52 6.97
N HIS A 33 5.54 0.37 6.34
CA HIS A 33 5.61 0.25 4.89
C HIS A 33 4.28 0.68 4.25
N CYS A 34 3.15 0.17 4.73
CA CYS A 34 1.82 0.55 4.25
C CYS A 34 1.54 2.06 4.42
N ILE A 35 1.96 2.66 5.54
CA ILE A 35 1.88 4.11 5.76
C ILE A 35 2.66 4.87 4.68
N GLN A 36 3.90 4.45 4.38
CA GLN A 36 4.73 5.12 3.37
C GLN A 36 4.13 5.00 1.96
N VAL A 37 3.52 3.87 1.63
CA VAL A 37 2.83 3.69 0.34
C VAL A 37 1.61 4.59 0.24
N LEU A 38 0.71 4.60 1.24
CA LEU A 38 -0.46 5.49 1.28
C LEU A 38 -0.11 6.98 1.20
N LYS A 39 1.08 7.38 1.68
CA LYS A 39 1.56 8.76 1.57
C LYS A 39 1.93 9.17 0.14
N VAL A 40 2.13 8.22 -0.78
CA VAL A 40 2.44 8.52 -2.19
C VAL A 40 1.28 9.24 -2.88
N PRO A 41 0.05 8.69 -2.95
CA PRO A 41 -1.08 9.39 -3.55
C PRO A 41 -1.45 10.69 -2.81
N MET A 42 -1.19 10.79 -1.52
CA MET A 42 -1.39 12.02 -0.75
C MET A 42 -0.29 13.08 -1.00
N LYS A 43 0.67 12.82 -1.89
CA LYS A 43 1.80 13.73 -2.21
C LYS A 43 2.72 14.04 -1.03
N LYS A 44 2.62 13.25 0.06
CA LYS A 44 3.46 13.36 1.26
C LYS A 44 4.75 12.53 1.14
N ASN A 45 4.83 11.62 0.16
CA ASN A 45 6.01 10.82 -0.15
C ASN A 45 6.22 10.77 -1.67
N LYS A 46 7.38 11.26 -2.16
CA LYS A 46 7.69 11.27 -3.59
C LYS A 46 8.52 10.05 -3.95
N LEU A 47 8.07 9.28 -4.93
CA LEU A 47 8.83 8.17 -5.49
C LEU A 47 9.87 8.68 -6.50
N PRO A 48 11.02 8.00 -6.64
CA PRO A 48 12.00 8.31 -7.67
C PRO A 48 11.41 8.02 -9.07
N LYS A 49 11.95 8.71 -10.07
CA LYS A 49 11.65 8.38 -11.48
C LYS A 49 12.16 6.98 -11.78
N VAL A 50 11.40 6.25 -12.59
CA VAL A 50 11.79 4.93 -13.09
C VAL A 50 12.14 4.99 -14.58
N PHE A 51 12.98 4.05 -15.03
CA PHE A 51 13.27 3.90 -16.46
C PHE A 51 11.99 3.57 -17.23
N ILE A 52 11.95 4.01 -18.49
CA ILE A 52 10.76 3.86 -19.35
C ILE A 52 10.30 2.39 -19.48
N VAL A 53 11.23 1.46 -19.60
CA VAL A 53 10.91 0.02 -19.69
C VAL A 53 10.20 -0.47 -18.42
N LEU A 54 10.72 -0.10 -17.23
CA LEU A 54 10.10 -0.47 -15.96
C LEU A 54 8.71 0.16 -15.80
N LYS A 55 8.53 1.38 -16.30
CA LYS A 55 7.21 2.03 -16.32
C LYS A 55 6.21 1.27 -17.19
N TRP A 56 6.62 0.78 -18.37
CA TRP A 56 5.76 -0.05 -19.20
C TRP A 56 5.37 -1.36 -18.51
N VAL A 57 6.33 -2.01 -17.86
CA VAL A 57 6.05 -3.23 -17.06
C VAL A 57 5.05 -2.92 -15.95
N GLY A 58 5.20 -1.81 -15.23
CA GLY A 58 4.25 -1.39 -14.20
C GLY A 58 2.85 -1.12 -14.75
N ILE A 59 2.75 -0.43 -15.90
CA ILE A 59 1.47 -0.17 -16.55
C ILE A 59 0.77 -1.49 -16.94
N LEU A 60 1.50 -2.43 -17.54
CA LEU A 60 0.96 -3.74 -17.90
C LEU A 60 0.50 -4.52 -16.66
N ALA A 61 1.32 -4.56 -15.60
CA ALA A 61 0.98 -5.22 -14.34
C ALA A 61 -0.29 -4.64 -13.70
N LYS A 62 -0.45 -3.31 -13.73
CA LYS A 62 -1.64 -2.62 -13.25
C LYS A 62 -2.91 -3.10 -13.97
N TYR A 63 -2.89 -3.16 -15.30
CA TYR A 63 -4.04 -3.61 -16.08
C TYR A 63 -4.29 -5.11 -15.95
N GLU A 64 -3.24 -5.91 -15.86
CA GLU A 64 -3.33 -7.34 -15.60
C GLU A 64 -4.04 -7.61 -14.26
N MET A 65 -3.62 -6.95 -13.18
CA MET A 65 -4.29 -7.04 -11.89
C MET A 65 -5.77 -6.61 -11.95
N LYS A 66 -6.09 -5.58 -12.75
CA LYS A 66 -7.46 -5.08 -12.87
C LYS A 66 -8.35 -6.05 -13.67
N ILE A 67 -7.85 -6.59 -14.77
CA ILE A 67 -8.61 -7.47 -15.67
C ILE A 67 -8.83 -8.85 -15.05
N PHE A 68 -7.78 -9.45 -14.52
CA PHE A 68 -7.81 -10.81 -13.97
C PHE A 68 -8.06 -10.86 -12.46
N ASN A 69 -8.17 -9.71 -11.81
CA ASN A 69 -8.30 -9.56 -10.35
C ASN A 69 -7.22 -10.30 -9.54
N ASN A 70 -6.05 -10.51 -10.13
CA ASN A 70 -4.93 -11.18 -9.48
C ASN A 70 -4.44 -10.42 -8.25
N GLY A 71 -3.84 -11.16 -7.30
CA GLY A 71 -3.12 -10.57 -6.17
C GLY A 71 -1.73 -10.07 -6.57
N ILE A 72 -1.10 -9.31 -5.70
CA ILE A 72 0.32 -8.96 -5.84
C ILE A 72 1.15 -10.23 -5.59
N PRO A 73 2.12 -10.56 -6.46
CA PRO A 73 3.01 -11.70 -6.24
C PRO A 73 3.80 -11.60 -4.94
N HIS A 74 4.06 -12.73 -4.28
CA HIS A 74 4.88 -12.76 -3.07
C HIS A 74 6.31 -12.30 -3.39
N ASN A 75 6.93 -11.58 -2.46
CA ASN A 75 8.30 -11.06 -2.59
C ASN A 75 8.53 -10.15 -3.81
N MET A 76 7.47 -9.54 -4.34
CA MET A 76 7.59 -8.58 -5.44
C MET A 76 8.50 -7.41 -5.03
N PRO A 77 9.47 -7.01 -5.87
CA PRO A 77 10.34 -5.87 -5.58
C PRO A 77 9.54 -4.57 -5.41
N THR A 78 9.95 -3.74 -4.47
CA THR A 78 9.40 -2.41 -4.24
C THR A 78 10.49 -1.34 -4.29
N PHE A 79 10.11 -0.07 -4.26
CA PHE A 79 11.08 1.02 -4.17
C PHE A 79 11.88 0.93 -2.87
N LYS A 80 13.21 1.02 -2.94
CA LYS A 80 14.09 0.99 -1.76
C LYS A 80 13.65 1.96 -0.66
N LYS A 81 13.16 3.13 -1.05
CA LYS A 81 12.63 4.16 -0.14
C LYS A 81 11.44 3.71 0.70
N LEU A 82 10.70 2.71 0.25
CA LEU A 82 9.52 2.17 0.95
C LEU A 82 9.86 0.98 1.84
N ILE A 83 11.08 0.44 1.76
CA ILE A 83 11.52 -0.68 2.58
C ILE A 83 11.86 -0.17 3.98
N ILE A 84 11.23 -0.74 5.00
CA ILE A 84 11.46 -0.41 6.40
C ILE A 84 12.42 -1.43 6.99
N THR A 85 13.59 -0.97 7.42
CA THR A 85 14.68 -1.82 7.98
C THR A 85 15.01 -1.50 9.43
N PHE A 86 14.45 -0.43 9.97
CA PHE A 86 14.66 0.01 11.35
C PHE A 86 13.55 -0.53 12.27
N ASP A 87 13.82 -0.51 13.57
CA ASP A 87 12.84 -0.93 14.58
C ASP A 87 11.69 0.06 14.69
N CYS A 88 10.48 -0.47 14.79
CA CYS A 88 9.24 0.28 14.87
C CYS A 88 8.44 -0.16 16.09
N ASN A 89 7.82 0.79 16.78
CA ASN A 89 6.84 0.46 17.81
C ASN A 89 5.52 0.02 17.16
N PHE A 90 5.04 -1.16 17.51
CA PHE A 90 3.85 -1.76 16.89
C PHE A 90 2.59 -0.94 17.13
N GLU A 91 2.29 -0.58 18.37
CA GLU A 91 1.05 0.13 18.73
C GLU A 91 0.98 1.51 18.07
N THR A 92 2.10 2.24 18.10
CA THR A 92 2.22 3.53 17.41
C THR A 92 2.02 3.37 15.90
N SER A 93 2.63 2.36 15.29
CA SER A 93 2.53 2.10 13.84
C SER A 93 1.11 1.71 13.44
N LYS A 94 0.42 0.90 14.27
CA LYS A 94 -0.97 0.47 14.06
C LYS A 94 -1.92 1.66 14.12
N ALA A 95 -1.84 2.46 15.17
CA ALA A 95 -2.64 3.67 15.31
C ALA A 95 -2.41 4.66 14.16
N GLN A 96 -1.14 4.81 13.75
CA GLN A 96 -0.77 5.72 12.65
C GLN A 96 -1.27 5.22 11.29
N LEU A 97 -1.28 3.89 11.02
CA LEU A 97 -1.83 3.36 9.78
C LEU A 97 -3.33 3.60 9.71
N LEU A 98 -4.07 3.34 10.80
CA LEU A 98 -5.52 3.60 10.86
C LEU A 98 -5.82 5.08 10.58
N LYS A 99 -5.08 5.99 11.23
CA LYS A 99 -5.19 7.43 10.97
C LYS A 99 -4.83 7.78 9.51
N THR A 100 -3.80 7.17 8.95
CA THR A 100 -3.38 7.43 7.55
C THR A 100 -4.45 7.00 6.56
N LEU A 101 -5.21 5.95 6.85
CA LEU A 101 -6.37 5.53 6.04
C LEU A 101 -7.50 6.57 6.10
N ASP A 102 -7.75 7.17 7.27
CA ASP A 102 -8.72 8.26 7.39
C ASP A 102 -8.27 9.50 6.61
N ASP A 103 -7.01 9.90 6.78
CA ASP A 103 -6.40 11.01 6.03
C ASP A 103 -6.47 10.77 4.51
N TYR A 104 -6.26 9.53 4.05
CA TYR A 104 -6.38 9.15 2.64
C TYR A 104 -7.82 9.29 2.13
N ALA A 105 -8.79 8.81 2.91
CA ALA A 105 -10.21 8.92 2.57
C ALA A 105 -10.65 10.40 2.46
N GLU A 106 -10.19 11.24 3.38
CA GLU A 106 -10.44 12.69 3.32
C GLU A 106 -9.77 13.35 2.10
N PHE A 107 -8.52 13.01 1.84
CA PHE A 107 -7.77 13.52 0.67
C PHE A 107 -8.44 13.15 -0.65
N ARG A 108 -8.96 11.92 -0.73
CA ARG A 108 -9.77 11.43 -1.85
C ARG A 108 -11.07 12.22 -2.00
N ALA A 109 -11.83 12.41 -0.91
CA ALA A 109 -13.10 13.15 -0.91
C ALA A 109 -12.93 14.60 -1.40
N GLN A 110 -11.73 15.16 -1.25
CA GLN A 110 -11.37 16.49 -1.75
C GLN A 110 -10.91 16.49 -3.23
N ASN A 111 -11.00 15.35 -3.94
CA ASN A 111 -10.56 15.18 -5.34
C ASN A 111 -9.08 15.56 -5.57
N LYS A 112 -8.20 15.32 -4.60
CA LYS A 112 -6.79 15.74 -4.65
C LYS A 112 -5.81 14.65 -5.13
N LEU A 113 -6.30 13.42 -5.39
CA LEU A 113 -5.46 12.33 -5.84
C LEU A 113 -4.78 12.68 -7.17
N PRO A 114 -3.48 12.35 -7.34
CA PRO A 114 -2.75 12.71 -8.54
C PRO A 114 -3.19 11.86 -9.74
N SER A 115 -3.15 12.46 -10.93
CA SER A 115 -3.46 11.77 -12.19
C SER A 115 -2.33 10.88 -12.73
N GLN A 116 -1.19 10.81 -12.01
CA GLN A 116 0.01 10.08 -12.43
C GLN A 116 0.68 9.36 -11.26
N HIS A 117 1.15 8.14 -11.53
CA HIS A 117 2.05 7.39 -10.64
C HIS A 117 3.38 7.13 -11.36
N GLN A 118 4.51 7.17 -10.64
CA GLN A 118 5.84 7.00 -11.25
C GLN A 118 6.00 5.68 -11.99
N LEU A 119 5.49 4.58 -11.41
CA LEU A 119 5.57 3.23 -11.99
C LEU A 119 4.35 2.91 -12.86
N PHE A 120 3.13 3.21 -12.39
CA PHE A 120 1.89 2.76 -13.02
C PHE A 120 1.30 3.74 -14.05
N GLY A 121 1.96 4.87 -14.31
CA GLY A 121 1.55 5.85 -15.31
C GLY A 121 0.26 6.58 -14.94
N LYS A 122 -0.65 6.74 -15.91
CA LYS A 122 -1.92 7.45 -15.71
C LYS A 122 -2.82 6.74 -14.69
N MET A 123 -3.39 7.51 -13.77
CA MET A 123 -4.22 7.03 -12.67
C MET A 123 -5.56 7.76 -12.64
N THR A 124 -6.63 7.03 -12.39
CA THR A 124 -7.92 7.55 -11.96
C THR A 124 -8.07 7.36 -10.45
N GLU A 125 -9.07 8.00 -9.85
CA GLU A 125 -9.39 7.78 -8.45
C GLU A 125 -9.67 6.30 -8.14
N GLU A 126 -10.51 5.64 -8.96
CA GLU A 126 -10.82 4.22 -8.83
C GLU A 126 -9.56 3.34 -8.88
N MET A 127 -8.61 3.69 -9.76
CA MET A 127 -7.36 2.96 -9.90
C MET A 127 -6.48 3.12 -8.66
N TRP A 128 -6.43 4.30 -8.05
CA TRP A 128 -5.74 4.51 -6.78
C TRP A 128 -6.35 3.66 -5.68
N VAL A 129 -7.68 3.72 -5.50
CA VAL A 129 -8.39 2.92 -4.48
C VAL A 129 -8.15 1.42 -4.70
N PHE A 130 -8.24 0.95 -5.95
CA PHE A 130 -7.98 -0.44 -6.30
C PHE A 130 -6.56 -0.88 -5.93
N LEU A 131 -5.54 -0.12 -6.30
CA LEU A 131 -4.14 -0.48 -6.02
C LEU A 131 -3.82 -0.42 -4.53
N GLU A 132 -4.29 0.60 -3.81
CA GLU A 132 -4.10 0.69 -2.35
C GLU A 132 -4.80 -0.44 -1.61
N TYR A 133 -6.02 -0.80 -2.01
CA TYR A 133 -6.72 -1.97 -1.46
C TYR A 133 -5.93 -3.26 -1.72
N LYS A 134 -5.48 -3.49 -2.96
CA LYS A 134 -4.69 -4.68 -3.32
C LYS A 134 -3.40 -4.77 -2.50
N HIS A 135 -2.72 -3.66 -2.33
CA HIS A 135 -1.48 -3.58 -1.57
C HIS A 135 -1.70 -3.89 -0.07
N LEU A 136 -2.68 -3.25 0.56
CA LEU A 136 -3.03 -3.50 1.96
C LEU A 136 -3.48 -4.95 2.17
N ASN A 137 -4.37 -5.46 1.30
CA ASN A 137 -4.83 -6.84 1.34
C ASN A 137 -3.67 -7.86 1.20
N HIS A 138 -2.71 -7.59 0.32
CA HIS A 138 -1.50 -8.42 0.18
C HIS A 138 -0.73 -8.52 1.49
N HIS A 139 -0.49 -7.39 2.15
CA HIS A 139 0.25 -7.35 3.41
C HIS A 139 -0.54 -7.91 4.59
N LEU A 140 -1.84 -7.73 4.65
CA LEU A 140 -2.67 -8.35 5.69
C LEU A 140 -2.70 -9.88 5.56
N LYS A 141 -2.84 -10.41 4.34
CA LYS A 141 -2.69 -11.84 4.05
C LYS A 141 -1.29 -12.38 4.41
N GLN A 142 -0.26 -11.57 4.27
CA GLN A 142 1.10 -11.92 4.68
C GLN A 142 1.19 -12.24 6.18
N PHE A 143 0.35 -11.61 6.99
CA PHE A 143 0.27 -11.79 8.45
C PHE A 143 -0.98 -12.56 8.90
N ASN A 144 -1.65 -13.25 7.98
CA ASN A 144 -2.77 -14.16 8.26
C ASN A 144 -4.03 -13.47 8.84
N VAL A 145 -4.25 -12.24 8.52
CA VAL A 145 -5.44 -11.46 8.87
C VAL A 145 -6.16 -10.93 7.64
#